data_a70d852d1c566bd1095442d4ed30ed62
#
_entry.id   a70d852d1c566bd1095442d4ed30ed62
#
_cell.length_a   1.000
_cell.length_b   1.000
_cell.length_c   1.000
_cell.angle_alpha   90.00
_cell.angle_beta   90.00
_cell.angle_gamma   90.00
#
_symmetry.space_group_name_H-M   'P 1'
#
loop_
_entity.id
_entity.type
_entity.pdbx_description
1 polymer ?
#
loop_
_entity_poly.entity_id
_entity_poly.type
_entity_poly.pdbx_seq_one_letter_code
_entity_poly.pdbx_strand_id
1 'polypeptide(L)'
;MLTKENKKTVEIQIEDVILQGNLAIPENATGIVLFSHGSGSSRLSPRNNYVAEVLQQKGLATLLSDLLTEKEDRIYENRFNIDLLTERLISVTKWVKENPETKELNLGYFGASTGAASALVAAAYFGDQIKAVVSRGGRPDLGMQDIQKAKAPTLLIVGGYDDLVIQLNQKAFEKLQCERKLEIVPEASHLFEEPGKLEVVARLSADWFAKYL
;
A
#
# COMPACT_ATOMS: atom_id res chain seq x y z
N MET A 1 -21.13 -2.59 10.57
CA MET A 1 -20.14 -1.85 11.42
C MET A 1 -19.14 -2.86 11.93
N LEU A 2 -17.84 -2.63 11.76
CA LEU A 2 -16.82 -3.46 12.38
C LEU A 2 -16.94 -3.32 13.91
N THR A 3 -17.09 -4.44 14.61
CA THR A 3 -17.00 -4.46 16.07
C THR A 3 -15.54 -4.29 16.50
N LYS A 4 -15.29 -3.91 17.76
CA LYS A 4 -13.91 -3.82 18.31
C LYS A 4 -13.13 -5.15 18.20
N GLU A 5 -13.83 -6.27 18.15
CA GLU A 5 -13.26 -7.63 18.05
C GLU A 5 -12.55 -7.91 16.71
N ASN A 6 -12.87 -7.13 15.65
CA ASN A 6 -12.29 -7.31 14.32
C ASN A 6 -11.06 -6.44 14.06
N LYS A 7 -10.65 -5.60 15.02
CA LYS A 7 -9.45 -4.75 14.92
C LYS A 7 -8.49 -5.07 16.07
N LYS A 8 -7.25 -5.41 15.74
CA LYS A 8 -6.20 -5.72 16.72
C LYS A 8 -4.84 -5.21 16.31
N THR A 9 -4.01 -4.87 17.28
CA THR A 9 -2.59 -4.66 17.07
C THR A 9 -1.89 -6.02 17.06
N VAL A 10 -0.98 -6.22 16.12
CA VAL A 10 -0.19 -7.45 15.95
C VAL A 10 1.29 -7.12 15.96
N GLU A 11 2.08 -8.05 16.49
CA GLU A 11 3.53 -8.03 16.40
C GLU A 11 3.97 -8.96 15.28
N ILE A 12 4.80 -8.45 14.39
CA ILE A 12 5.30 -9.17 13.22
C ILE A 12 6.79 -9.36 13.43
N GLN A 13 7.19 -10.58 13.82
CA GLN A 13 8.60 -10.93 13.99
C GLN A 13 9.24 -11.10 12.61
N ILE A 14 10.31 -10.37 12.37
CA ILE A 14 11.11 -10.45 11.14
C ILE A 14 12.58 -10.55 11.58
N GLU A 15 13.15 -11.74 11.52
CA GLU A 15 14.50 -12.01 11.98
C GLU A 15 14.74 -11.39 13.38
N ASP A 16 15.64 -10.40 13.47
CA ASP A 16 16.01 -9.74 14.74
C ASP A 16 15.16 -8.52 15.11
N VAL A 17 14.15 -8.17 14.30
CA VAL A 17 13.28 -7.01 14.55
C VAL A 17 11.81 -7.40 14.69
N ILE A 18 11.08 -6.61 15.48
CA ILE A 18 9.62 -6.73 15.61
C ILE A 18 9.00 -5.46 15.04
N LEU A 19 8.14 -5.63 14.04
CA LEU A 19 7.32 -4.55 13.51
C LEU A 19 5.93 -4.60 14.14
N GLN A 20 5.34 -3.43 14.34
CA GLN A 20 3.96 -3.31 14.81
C GLN A 20 3.01 -3.19 13.62
N GLY A 21 1.85 -3.84 13.71
CA GLY A 21 0.80 -3.75 12.70
C GLY A 21 -0.59 -3.57 13.30
N ASN A 22 -1.47 -2.88 12.59
CA ASN A 22 -2.90 -2.78 12.88
C ASN A 22 -3.66 -3.64 11.87
N LEU A 23 -4.13 -4.80 12.31
CA LEU A 23 -4.88 -5.76 11.50
C LEU A 23 -6.38 -5.58 11.75
N ALA A 24 -7.15 -5.46 10.68
CA ALA A 24 -8.61 -5.45 10.72
C ALA A 24 -9.15 -6.46 9.70
N ILE A 25 -10.03 -7.37 10.16
CA ILE A 25 -10.63 -8.41 9.33
C ILE A 25 -12.15 -8.29 9.44
N PRO A 26 -12.84 -7.71 8.44
CA PRO A 26 -14.29 -7.75 8.36
C PRO A 26 -14.81 -9.20 8.26
N GLU A 27 -16.03 -9.41 8.70
CA GLU A 27 -16.72 -10.68 8.51
C GLU A 27 -16.83 -11.01 7.00
N ASN A 28 -16.50 -12.25 6.63
CA ASN A 28 -16.50 -12.73 5.24
C ASN A 28 -15.56 -11.97 4.29
N ALA A 29 -14.44 -11.44 4.79
CA ALA A 29 -13.43 -10.83 3.94
C ALA A 29 -12.89 -11.83 2.91
N THR A 30 -12.81 -11.41 1.62
CA THR A 30 -12.27 -12.21 0.52
C THR A 30 -10.83 -11.86 0.18
N GLY A 31 -10.38 -10.67 0.58
CA GLY A 31 -9.03 -10.18 0.33
C GLY A 31 -8.51 -9.33 1.47
N ILE A 32 -7.20 -9.16 1.49
CA ILE A 32 -6.48 -8.31 2.44
C ILE A 32 -5.58 -7.33 1.70
N VAL A 33 -5.62 -6.06 2.11
CA VAL A 33 -4.75 -5.02 1.58
C VAL A 33 -3.68 -4.66 2.62
N LEU A 34 -2.42 -4.84 2.24
CA LEU A 34 -1.27 -4.46 3.04
C LEU A 34 -0.83 -3.05 2.66
N PHE A 35 -0.66 -2.19 3.67
CA PHE A 35 -0.29 -0.80 3.47
C PHE A 35 1.22 -0.59 3.61
N SER A 36 1.82 -0.03 2.57
CA SER A 36 3.19 0.45 2.56
C SER A 36 3.18 1.97 2.68
N HIS A 37 3.53 2.47 3.86
CA HIS A 37 3.51 3.91 4.16
C HIS A 37 4.69 4.66 3.54
N GLY A 38 4.54 5.99 3.36
CA GLY A 38 5.61 6.85 2.87
C GLY A 38 6.66 7.21 3.93
N SER A 39 7.71 7.91 3.49
CA SER A 39 8.80 8.39 4.37
C SER A 39 8.26 9.28 5.50
N GLY A 40 8.77 9.07 6.72
CA GLY A 40 8.34 9.81 7.92
C GLY A 40 6.90 9.55 8.35
N SER A 41 6.29 8.46 7.87
CA SER A 41 4.95 8.00 8.22
C SER A 41 5.02 6.65 8.95
N SER A 42 3.88 6.10 9.33
CA SER A 42 3.78 4.82 10.05
C SER A 42 2.40 4.19 9.85
N ARG A 43 2.15 3.06 10.51
CA ARG A 43 0.82 2.45 10.63
C ARG A 43 -0.24 3.40 11.22
N LEU A 44 0.18 4.46 11.89
CA LEU A 44 -0.71 5.44 12.53
C LEU A 44 -1.11 6.60 11.59
N SER A 45 -0.66 6.61 10.34
CA SER A 45 -1.00 7.65 9.36
C SER A 45 -2.51 7.88 9.28
N PRO A 46 -3.04 9.08 9.61
CA PRO A 46 -4.48 9.33 9.53
C PRO A 46 -5.05 9.12 8.13
N ARG A 47 -4.30 9.50 7.10
CA ARG A 47 -4.73 9.33 5.69
C ARG A 47 -4.82 7.86 5.29
N ASN A 48 -3.83 7.04 5.65
CA ASN A 48 -3.87 5.62 5.34
C ASN A 48 -4.96 4.89 6.15
N ASN A 49 -5.16 5.27 7.43
CA ASN A 49 -6.24 4.73 8.24
C ASN A 49 -7.62 5.06 7.67
N TYR A 50 -7.82 6.28 7.17
CA TYR A 50 -9.07 6.66 6.50
C TYR A 50 -9.34 5.78 5.26
N VAL A 51 -8.34 5.60 4.38
CA VAL A 51 -8.47 4.69 3.22
C VAL A 51 -8.78 3.27 3.69
N ALA A 52 -8.06 2.77 4.68
CA ALA A 52 -8.28 1.43 5.22
C ALA A 52 -9.71 1.25 5.77
N GLU A 53 -10.26 2.24 6.45
CA GLU A 53 -11.65 2.19 6.94
C GLU A 53 -12.66 2.08 5.79
N VAL A 54 -12.45 2.80 4.69
CA VAL A 54 -13.30 2.68 3.50
C VAL A 54 -13.20 1.28 2.87
N LEU A 55 -11.98 0.71 2.80
CA LEU A 55 -11.78 -0.66 2.31
C LEU A 55 -12.48 -1.69 3.21
N GLN A 56 -12.38 -1.53 4.54
CA GLN A 56 -13.05 -2.39 5.52
C GLN A 56 -14.58 -2.34 5.38
N GLN A 57 -15.15 -1.17 5.10
CA GLN A 57 -16.59 -1.00 4.81
C GLN A 57 -17.02 -1.74 3.53
N LYS A 58 -16.09 -2.01 2.63
CA LYS A 58 -16.30 -2.82 1.42
C LYS A 58 -16.01 -4.32 1.64
N GLY A 59 -15.76 -4.73 2.87
CA GLY A 59 -15.52 -6.14 3.20
C GLY A 59 -14.07 -6.61 2.98
N LEU A 60 -13.12 -5.69 2.78
CA LEU A 60 -11.71 -6.05 2.62
C LEU A 60 -10.96 -5.97 3.97
N ALA A 61 -10.19 -6.98 4.29
CA ALA A 61 -9.27 -6.93 5.40
C ALA A 61 -8.13 -5.95 5.10
N THR A 62 -7.55 -5.37 6.14
CA THR A 62 -6.43 -4.42 6.00
C THR A 62 -5.36 -4.68 7.05
N LEU A 63 -4.11 -4.55 6.65
CA LEU A 63 -2.96 -4.54 7.55
C LEU A 63 -2.14 -3.27 7.29
N LEU A 64 -2.15 -2.37 8.27
CA LEU A 64 -1.25 -1.22 8.31
C LEU A 64 -0.07 -1.60 9.19
N SER A 65 1.08 -1.86 8.62
CA SER A 65 2.31 -2.17 9.37
C SER A 65 3.31 -1.03 9.28
N ASP A 66 4.09 -0.88 10.33
CA ASP A 66 5.35 -0.12 10.20
C ASP A 66 6.30 -0.90 9.30
N LEU A 67 7.12 -0.20 8.52
CA LEU A 67 8.15 -0.80 7.67
C LEU A 67 9.55 -0.63 8.28
N LEU A 68 9.67 0.23 9.27
CA LEU A 68 10.89 0.49 10.02
C LEU A 68 10.58 0.41 11.52
N THR A 69 11.54 -0.05 12.30
CA THR A 69 11.50 0.13 13.75
C THR A 69 11.75 1.59 14.11
N GLU A 70 11.40 2.02 15.32
CA GLU A 70 11.69 3.38 15.79
C GLU A 70 13.18 3.74 15.70
N LYS A 71 14.07 2.78 15.91
CA LYS A 71 15.53 2.98 15.80
C LYS A 71 15.95 3.22 14.35
N GLU A 72 15.40 2.43 13.43
CA GLU A 72 15.69 2.54 12.00
C GLU A 72 15.11 3.83 11.41
N ASP A 73 13.90 4.26 11.84
CA ASP A 73 13.26 5.48 11.37
C ASP A 73 13.99 6.77 11.83
N ARG A 74 14.79 6.71 12.91
CA ARG A 74 15.64 7.84 13.33
C ARG A 74 16.76 8.14 12.33
N ILE A 75 17.13 7.16 11.50
CA ILE A 75 18.13 7.30 10.44
C ILE A 75 17.38 7.75 9.18
N TYR A 76 17.58 9.03 8.81
CA TYR A 76 16.82 9.65 7.73
C TYR A 76 16.90 8.90 6.40
N GLU A 77 18.07 8.37 6.07
CA GLU A 77 18.36 7.62 4.84
C GLU A 77 17.49 6.35 4.73
N ASN A 78 17.19 5.69 5.85
CA ASN A 78 16.36 4.48 5.85
C ASN A 78 14.95 4.72 5.32
N ARG A 79 14.40 5.94 5.53
CA ARG A 79 13.07 6.33 5.05
C ARG A 79 12.95 6.33 3.53
N PHE A 80 14.08 6.36 2.82
CA PHE A 80 14.20 6.35 1.37
C PHE A 80 14.93 5.11 0.83
N ASN A 81 15.35 4.20 1.69
CA ASN A 81 15.98 2.94 1.32
C ASN A 81 14.90 1.96 0.82
N ILE A 82 14.62 2.01 -0.48
CA ILE A 82 13.55 1.21 -1.08
C ILE A 82 13.83 -0.29 -0.95
N ASP A 83 15.06 -0.71 -0.99
CA ASP A 83 15.44 -2.12 -0.81
C ASP A 83 15.03 -2.59 0.59
N LEU A 84 15.41 -1.87 1.64
CA LEU A 84 15.01 -2.17 3.02
C LEU A 84 13.48 -2.17 3.19
N LEU A 85 12.79 -1.14 2.68
CA LEU A 85 11.33 -1.04 2.78
C LEU A 85 10.64 -2.19 2.04
N THR A 86 11.20 -2.61 0.90
CA THR A 86 10.70 -3.75 0.12
C THR A 86 10.90 -5.07 0.84
N GLU A 87 12.09 -5.32 1.41
CA GLU A 87 12.38 -6.50 2.22
C GLU A 87 11.44 -6.62 3.42
N ARG A 88 11.16 -5.50 4.09
CA ARG A 88 10.20 -5.45 5.20
C ARG A 88 8.78 -5.80 4.72
N LEU A 89 8.31 -5.22 3.61
CA LEU A 89 6.99 -5.52 3.06
C LEU A 89 6.89 -6.99 2.59
N ILE A 90 7.95 -7.54 1.99
CA ILE A 90 8.02 -8.97 1.63
C ILE A 90 7.87 -9.85 2.88
N SER A 91 8.57 -9.52 3.96
CA SER A 91 8.51 -10.28 5.21
C SER A 91 7.13 -10.18 5.87
N VAL A 92 6.52 -8.98 5.90
CA VAL A 92 5.14 -8.78 6.35
C VAL A 92 4.16 -9.62 5.51
N THR A 93 4.38 -9.67 4.20
CA THR A 93 3.53 -10.49 3.30
C THR A 93 3.66 -11.99 3.59
N LYS A 94 4.87 -12.48 3.86
CA LYS A 94 5.08 -13.88 4.27
C LYS A 94 4.35 -14.18 5.58
N TRP A 95 4.46 -13.29 6.56
CA TRP A 95 3.72 -13.42 7.82
C TRP A 95 2.21 -13.51 7.61
N VAL A 96 1.63 -12.65 6.74
CA VAL A 96 0.20 -12.70 6.39
C VAL A 96 -0.18 -14.03 5.76
N LYS A 97 0.66 -14.60 4.91
CA LYS A 97 0.44 -15.90 4.25
C LYS A 97 0.55 -17.11 5.19
N GLU A 98 1.20 -16.93 6.31
CA GLU A 98 1.36 -17.99 7.35
C GLU A 98 0.34 -17.85 8.49
N ASN A 99 -0.22 -16.64 8.68
CA ASN A 99 -1.18 -16.39 9.75
C ASN A 99 -2.52 -17.08 9.47
N PRO A 100 -3.03 -17.90 10.41
CA PRO A 100 -4.27 -18.68 10.23
C PRO A 100 -5.50 -17.86 9.84
N GLU A 101 -5.57 -16.58 10.26
CA GLU A 101 -6.73 -15.71 10.00
C GLU A 101 -6.68 -15.04 8.63
N THR A 102 -5.50 -15.01 7.97
CA THR A 102 -5.31 -14.22 6.73
C THR A 102 -4.75 -15.04 5.56
N LYS A 103 -4.23 -16.23 5.80
CA LYS A 103 -3.51 -17.04 4.80
C LYS A 103 -4.34 -17.42 3.57
N GLU A 104 -5.66 -17.45 3.68
CA GLU A 104 -6.58 -17.80 2.58
C GLU A 104 -7.08 -16.54 1.82
N LEU A 105 -6.73 -15.33 2.28
CA LEU A 105 -7.20 -14.10 1.67
C LEU A 105 -6.37 -13.74 0.43
N ASN A 106 -7.04 -13.22 -0.61
CA ASN A 106 -6.37 -12.64 -1.75
C ASN A 106 -5.56 -11.40 -1.33
N LEU A 107 -4.34 -11.25 -1.86
CA LEU A 107 -3.41 -10.22 -1.42
C LEU A 107 -3.41 -9.00 -2.36
N GLY A 108 -3.51 -7.81 -1.80
CA GLY A 108 -3.31 -6.54 -2.50
C GLY A 108 -2.36 -5.62 -1.74
N TYR A 109 -1.78 -4.64 -2.44
CA TYR A 109 -0.93 -3.61 -1.84
C TYR A 109 -1.48 -2.21 -2.07
N PHE A 110 -1.46 -1.41 -1.01
CA PHE A 110 -1.66 0.04 -1.08
C PHE A 110 -0.39 0.75 -0.68
N GLY A 111 0.27 1.40 -1.63
CA GLY A 111 1.52 2.15 -1.40
C GLY A 111 1.30 3.65 -1.45
N ALA A 112 1.88 4.39 -0.49
CA ALA A 112 1.82 5.84 -0.45
C ALA A 112 3.21 6.45 -0.61
N SER A 113 3.38 7.43 -1.51
CA SER A 113 4.66 8.12 -1.74
C SER A 113 5.81 7.13 -1.98
N THR A 114 6.90 7.13 -1.19
CA THR A 114 7.99 6.14 -1.27
C THR A 114 7.51 4.70 -1.08
N GLY A 115 6.48 4.49 -0.25
CA GLY A 115 5.87 3.18 -0.05
C GLY A 115 5.23 2.59 -1.31
N ALA A 116 4.89 3.40 -2.31
CA ALA A 116 4.43 2.89 -3.60
C ALA A 116 5.53 2.18 -4.39
N ALA A 117 6.78 2.66 -4.30
CA ALA A 117 7.91 1.98 -4.92
C ALA A 117 8.11 0.59 -4.31
N SER A 118 8.20 0.49 -2.97
CA SER A 118 8.35 -0.80 -2.29
C SER A 118 7.16 -1.75 -2.55
N ALA A 119 5.92 -1.23 -2.63
CA ALA A 119 4.75 -2.03 -2.97
C ALA A 119 4.83 -2.63 -4.38
N LEU A 120 5.25 -1.84 -5.38
CA LEU A 120 5.40 -2.30 -6.76
C LEU A 120 6.55 -3.31 -6.91
N VAL A 121 7.69 -3.08 -6.25
CA VAL A 121 8.83 -4.00 -6.25
C VAL A 121 8.48 -5.31 -5.54
N ALA A 122 7.79 -5.24 -4.40
CA ALA A 122 7.29 -6.44 -3.71
C ALA A 122 6.25 -7.19 -4.57
N ALA A 123 5.38 -6.49 -5.30
CA ALA A 123 4.44 -7.12 -6.23
C ALA A 123 5.17 -7.82 -7.37
N ALA A 124 6.26 -7.25 -7.89
CA ALA A 124 7.11 -7.90 -8.87
C ALA A 124 7.77 -9.19 -8.33
N TYR A 125 8.19 -9.18 -7.05
CA TYR A 125 8.77 -10.35 -6.36
C TYR A 125 7.76 -11.49 -6.22
N PHE A 126 6.52 -11.21 -5.81
CA PHE A 126 5.49 -12.23 -5.58
C PHE A 126 4.73 -12.65 -6.86
N GLY A 127 4.85 -11.88 -7.94
CA GLY A 127 4.20 -12.18 -9.22
C GLY A 127 2.68 -12.31 -9.09
N ASP A 128 2.12 -13.42 -9.57
CA ASP A 128 0.67 -13.67 -9.62
C ASP A 128 -0.02 -13.83 -8.25
N GLN A 129 0.75 -13.88 -7.16
CA GLN A 129 0.22 -13.98 -5.81
C GLN A 129 -0.37 -12.65 -5.33
N ILE A 130 0.11 -11.51 -5.85
CA ILE A 130 -0.49 -10.20 -5.60
C ILE A 130 -1.53 -9.92 -6.68
N LYS A 131 -2.77 -9.67 -6.24
CA LYS A 131 -3.93 -9.54 -7.14
C LYS A 131 -4.19 -8.11 -7.59
N ALA A 132 -3.77 -7.11 -6.81
CA ALA A 132 -3.90 -5.70 -7.17
C ALA A 132 -2.91 -4.82 -6.41
N VAL A 133 -2.51 -3.71 -7.04
CA VAL A 133 -1.73 -2.64 -6.41
C VAL A 133 -2.40 -1.30 -6.63
N VAL A 134 -2.45 -0.49 -5.57
CA VAL A 134 -2.82 0.94 -5.64
C VAL A 134 -1.65 1.77 -5.15
N SER A 135 -1.26 2.76 -5.94
CA SER A 135 -0.22 3.76 -5.64
C SER A 135 -0.87 5.12 -5.45
N ARG A 136 -0.78 5.71 -4.25
CA ARG A 136 -1.31 7.03 -3.93
C ARG A 136 -0.19 8.05 -3.81
N GLY A 137 -0.13 9.06 -4.71
CA GLY A 137 0.95 10.05 -4.77
C GLY A 137 2.32 9.37 -4.81
N GLY A 138 2.41 8.25 -5.52
CA GLY A 138 3.55 7.34 -5.44
C GLY A 138 4.79 7.85 -6.14
N ARG A 139 5.94 7.36 -5.69
CA ARG A 139 7.28 7.55 -6.27
C ARG A 139 7.77 6.25 -6.92
N PRO A 140 7.05 5.77 -7.98
CA PRO A 140 7.41 4.51 -8.65
C PRO A 140 8.79 4.58 -9.32
N ASP A 141 9.28 5.79 -9.58
CA ASP A 141 10.62 6.05 -10.12
C ASP A 141 11.74 5.48 -9.24
N LEU A 142 11.53 5.36 -7.94
CA LEU A 142 12.51 4.80 -7.00
C LEU A 142 12.66 3.27 -7.11
N GLY A 143 11.72 2.58 -7.77
CA GLY A 143 11.76 1.14 -8.06
C GLY A 143 11.74 0.80 -9.57
N MET A 144 12.07 1.77 -10.43
CA MET A 144 11.83 1.75 -11.87
C MET A 144 12.45 0.56 -12.63
N GLN A 145 13.49 -0.06 -12.09
CA GLN A 145 14.16 -1.21 -12.73
C GLN A 145 13.31 -2.50 -12.59
N ASP A 146 12.51 -2.60 -11.55
CA ASP A 146 11.79 -3.83 -11.21
C ASP A 146 10.29 -3.78 -11.49
N ILE A 147 9.67 -2.58 -11.49
CA ILE A 147 8.22 -2.44 -11.65
C ILE A 147 7.66 -3.04 -12.93
N GLN A 148 8.45 -3.11 -14.00
CA GLN A 148 8.05 -3.76 -15.26
C GLN A 148 7.79 -5.27 -15.11
N LYS A 149 8.31 -5.90 -14.04
CA LYS A 149 8.08 -7.32 -13.71
C LYS A 149 6.79 -7.53 -12.92
N ALA A 150 6.16 -6.44 -12.42
CA ALA A 150 4.90 -6.53 -11.70
C ALA A 150 3.79 -7.01 -12.63
N LYS A 151 3.09 -8.07 -12.22
CA LYS A 151 1.97 -8.66 -12.96
C LYS A 151 0.62 -8.18 -12.46
N ALA A 152 0.57 -7.73 -11.20
CA ALA A 152 -0.65 -7.28 -10.55
C ALA A 152 -1.25 -6.06 -11.26
N PRO A 153 -2.56 -6.06 -11.55
CA PRO A 153 -3.27 -4.86 -11.98
C PRO A 153 -2.97 -3.67 -11.07
N THR A 154 -2.53 -2.56 -11.66
CA THR A 154 -1.98 -1.42 -10.92
C THR A 154 -2.74 -0.14 -11.21
N LEU A 155 -3.24 0.52 -10.14
CA LEU A 155 -3.84 1.85 -10.18
C LEU A 155 -2.86 2.88 -9.62
N LEU A 156 -2.51 3.87 -10.43
CA LEU A 156 -1.71 5.03 -10.04
C LEU A 156 -2.65 6.23 -9.81
N ILE A 157 -2.68 6.80 -8.60
CA ILE A 157 -3.50 7.96 -8.25
C ILE A 157 -2.57 9.11 -7.88
N VAL A 158 -2.68 10.23 -8.58
CA VAL A 158 -1.80 11.39 -8.39
C VAL A 158 -2.64 12.67 -8.25
N GLY A 159 -2.22 13.58 -7.38
CA GLY A 159 -2.83 14.89 -7.24
C GLY A 159 -2.53 15.81 -8.44
N GLY A 160 -3.55 16.54 -8.89
CA GLY A 160 -3.44 17.42 -10.07
C GLY A 160 -2.51 18.63 -9.90
N TYR A 161 -2.16 18.98 -8.66
CA TYR A 161 -1.16 20.03 -8.36
C TYR A 161 0.25 19.47 -8.15
N ASP A 162 0.47 18.16 -8.32
CA ASP A 162 1.76 17.50 -8.09
C ASP A 162 2.46 17.18 -9.43
N ASP A 163 2.80 18.23 -10.18
CA ASP A 163 3.31 18.14 -11.56
C ASP A 163 4.50 17.18 -11.71
N LEU A 164 5.45 17.23 -10.77
CA LEU A 164 6.60 16.34 -10.81
C LEU A 164 6.18 14.88 -10.67
N VAL A 165 5.31 14.58 -9.70
CA VAL A 165 4.86 13.20 -9.43
C VAL A 165 3.96 12.71 -10.56
N ILE A 166 3.18 13.59 -11.22
CA ILE A 166 2.44 13.24 -12.44
C ILE A 166 3.41 12.71 -13.51
N GLN A 167 4.48 13.45 -13.82
CA GLN A 167 5.47 13.03 -14.83
C GLN A 167 6.14 11.70 -14.48
N LEU A 168 6.48 11.50 -13.19
CA LEU A 168 7.08 10.25 -12.71
C LEU A 168 6.12 9.05 -12.85
N ASN A 169 4.84 9.26 -12.56
CA ASN A 169 3.82 8.22 -12.71
C ASN A 169 3.47 7.94 -14.17
N GLN A 170 3.52 8.93 -15.07
CA GLN A 170 3.38 8.72 -16.51
C GLN A 170 4.50 7.82 -17.06
N LYS A 171 5.75 8.08 -16.66
CA LYS A 171 6.88 7.22 -17.02
C LYS A 171 6.75 5.79 -16.49
N ALA A 172 6.26 5.63 -15.26
CA ALA A 172 6.00 4.31 -14.69
C ALA A 172 4.84 3.61 -15.41
N PHE A 173 3.77 4.33 -15.73
CA PHE A 173 2.65 3.82 -16.50
C PHE A 173 3.08 3.24 -17.84
N GLU A 174 4.00 3.90 -18.55
CA GLU A 174 4.55 3.39 -19.81
C GLU A 174 5.36 2.10 -19.65
N LYS A 175 6.08 1.96 -18.51
CA LYS A 175 6.93 0.80 -18.23
C LYS A 175 6.20 -0.42 -17.70
N LEU A 176 5.13 -0.23 -16.94
CA LEU A 176 4.32 -1.34 -16.42
C LEU A 176 3.74 -2.16 -17.57
N GLN A 177 3.81 -3.48 -17.48
CA GLN A 177 3.32 -4.42 -18.51
C GLN A 177 1.99 -5.09 -18.12
N CYS A 178 1.53 -4.88 -16.87
CA CYS A 178 0.25 -5.38 -16.38
C CYS A 178 -0.92 -4.48 -16.79
N GLU A 179 -2.15 -4.92 -16.48
CA GLU A 179 -3.33 -4.02 -16.52
C GLU A 179 -3.05 -2.82 -15.62
N ARG A 180 -3.21 -1.62 -16.13
CA ARG A 180 -2.84 -0.40 -15.41
C ARG A 180 -3.77 0.77 -15.71
N LYS A 181 -3.93 1.65 -14.72
CA LYS A 181 -4.69 2.88 -14.85
C LYS A 181 -3.97 4.02 -14.14
N LEU A 182 -4.00 5.20 -14.74
CA LEU A 182 -3.51 6.45 -14.13
C LEU A 182 -4.69 7.39 -13.94
N GLU A 183 -4.93 7.79 -12.70
CA GLU A 183 -5.98 8.74 -12.30
C GLU A 183 -5.33 10.00 -11.73
N ILE A 184 -5.59 11.13 -12.36
CA ILE A 184 -5.22 12.45 -11.88
C ILE A 184 -6.42 13.04 -11.14
N VAL A 185 -6.30 13.27 -9.84
CA VAL A 185 -7.35 13.90 -9.04
C VAL A 185 -7.22 15.42 -9.16
N PRO A 186 -8.14 16.10 -9.86
CA PRO A 186 -8.03 17.53 -10.07
C PRO A 186 -7.97 18.29 -8.75
N GLU A 187 -7.22 19.39 -8.70
CA GLU A 187 -7.11 20.28 -7.54
C GLU A 187 -6.68 19.59 -6.24
N ALA A 188 -5.95 18.49 -6.33
CA ALA A 188 -5.38 17.79 -5.18
C ALA A 188 -3.87 17.98 -5.13
N SER A 189 -3.34 18.26 -3.95
CA SER A 189 -1.90 18.25 -3.66
C SER A 189 -1.37 16.83 -3.47
N HIS A 190 -0.06 16.69 -3.20
CA HIS A 190 0.58 15.40 -2.92
C HIS A 190 -0.08 14.59 -1.80
N LEU A 191 -0.60 15.27 -0.79
CA LEU A 191 -1.18 14.62 0.39
C LEU A 191 -2.71 14.46 0.31
N PHE A 192 -3.36 15.04 -0.71
CA PHE A 192 -4.81 15.01 -0.91
C PHE A 192 -5.56 15.60 0.30
N GLU A 193 -5.05 16.70 0.85
CA GLU A 193 -5.59 17.34 2.06
C GLU A 193 -6.78 18.28 1.76
N GLU A 194 -6.97 18.62 0.50
CA GLU A 194 -8.07 19.47 0.07
C GLU A 194 -9.42 18.71 0.27
N PRO A 195 -10.49 19.45 0.63
CA PRO A 195 -11.80 18.83 0.91
C PRO A 195 -12.27 17.90 -0.20
N GLY A 196 -12.64 16.67 0.16
CA GLY A 196 -13.17 15.65 -0.75
C GLY A 196 -12.11 14.89 -1.55
N LYS A 197 -10.83 15.29 -1.53
CA LYS A 197 -9.82 14.65 -2.39
C LYS A 197 -9.35 13.30 -1.86
N LEU A 198 -9.20 13.17 -0.55
CA LEU A 198 -8.87 11.88 0.05
C LEU A 198 -10.02 10.87 -0.07
N GLU A 199 -11.26 11.33 -0.04
CA GLU A 199 -12.46 10.53 -0.28
C GLU A 199 -12.46 9.96 -1.72
N VAL A 200 -12.03 10.75 -2.70
CA VAL A 200 -11.86 10.27 -4.08
C VAL A 200 -10.80 9.17 -4.14
N VAL A 201 -9.65 9.36 -3.50
CA VAL A 201 -8.60 8.32 -3.41
C VAL A 201 -9.14 7.05 -2.79
N ALA A 202 -9.84 7.15 -1.66
CA ALA A 202 -10.37 5.99 -0.95
C ALA A 202 -11.39 5.22 -1.80
N ARG A 203 -12.30 5.93 -2.47
CA ARG A 203 -13.30 5.32 -3.37
C ARG A 203 -12.62 4.64 -4.56
N LEU A 204 -11.71 5.30 -5.26
CA LEU A 204 -10.99 4.72 -6.39
C LEU A 204 -10.22 3.47 -5.98
N SER A 205 -9.59 3.50 -4.80
CA SER A 205 -8.87 2.35 -4.25
C SER A 205 -9.81 1.20 -3.92
N ALA A 206 -10.96 1.49 -3.30
CA ALA A 206 -11.95 0.49 -2.94
C ALA A 206 -12.55 -0.18 -4.19
N ASP A 207 -12.90 0.60 -5.21
CA ASP A 207 -13.44 0.09 -6.46
C ASP A 207 -12.40 -0.77 -7.21
N TRP A 208 -11.12 -0.37 -7.16
CA TRP A 208 -10.02 -1.16 -7.75
C TRP A 208 -9.82 -2.49 -7.02
N PHE A 209 -9.68 -2.47 -5.73
CA PHE A 209 -9.48 -3.71 -4.96
C PHE A 209 -10.70 -4.63 -5.02
N ALA A 210 -11.93 -4.12 -4.97
CA ALA A 210 -13.14 -4.94 -5.08
C ALA A 210 -13.27 -5.67 -6.43
N LYS A 211 -12.56 -5.22 -7.46
CA LYS A 211 -12.54 -5.90 -8.78
C LYS A 211 -11.62 -7.11 -8.79
N TYR A 212 -10.58 -7.14 -7.95
CA TYR A 212 -9.51 -8.13 -8.06
C TYR A 212 -9.32 -8.99 -6.79
N LEU A 213 -9.86 -8.58 -5.63
CA LEU A 213 -9.75 -9.29 -4.36
C LEU A 213 -11.09 -9.93 -3.95
#